data_0c39b37b00deff27d1ab294d9c2751a1
#
_entry.id   0c39b37b00deff27d1ab294d9c2751a1
#
_cell.length_a   1.000
_cell.length_b   1.000
_cell.length_c   1.000
_cell.angle_alpha   90.00
_cell.angle_beta   90.00
_cell.angle_gamma   90.00
#
_symmetry.space_group_name_H-M   'P 1'
#
loop_
_entity.id
_entity.type
_entity.pdbx_description
1 polymer ?
#
loop_
_entity_poly.entity_id
_entity_poly.type
_entity_poly.pdbx_seq_one_letter_code
_entity_poly.pdbx_strand_id
1 'polypeptide(L)'
;MAEFRRKTIGIAVVEHQGSYLIGIRPPGASLAGFAEFPGGKCEADEEPAVAAVRECLEETGLRVEVLELLTRRLYEYAYGSVDLHFYLCHPLDVPDASHDLRGFRWEEVSALRSLKFPDANVPVLELLEQRAAGFKS
;
A
#
# COMPACT_ATOMS: atom_id res chain seq x y z
N MET A 1 0.29 -19.09 -27.55
CA MET A 1 1.46 -18.91 -26.69
C MET A 1 1.20 -17.76 -25.73
N ALA A 2 1.35 -18.04 -24.44
CA ALA A 2 1.13 -16.99 -23.44
C ALA A 2 2.34 -16.04 -23.40
N GLU A 3 2.08 -14.77 -23.44
CA GLU A 3 3.13 -13.78 -23.30
C GLU A 3 3.48 -13.58 -21.83
N PHE A 4 4.77 -13.41 -21.56
CA PHE A 4 5.23 -13.03 -20.23
C PHE A 4 4.82 -11.58 -19.99
N ARG A 5 4.07 -11.34 -18.94
CA ARG A 5 3.54 -10.01 -18.63
C ARG A 5 4.17 -9.45 -17.37
N ARG A 6 4.54 -8.17 -17.44
CA ARG A 6 4.99 -7.43 -16.27
C ARG A 6 3.94 -6.39 -15.92
N LYS A 7 3.52 -6.40 -14.66
CA LYS A 7 2.63 -5.38 -14.11
C LYS A 7 3.40 -4.56 -13.11
N THR A 8 3.29 -3.25 -13.23
CA THR A 8 3.88 -2.33 -12.24
C THR A 8 2.76 -1.80 -11.38
N ILE A 9 2.93 -1.91 -10.07
CA ILE A 9 1.93 -1.54 -9.07
C ILE A 9 2.51 -0.43 -8.19
N GLY A 10 1.78 0.66 -8.06
CA GLY A 10 2.13 1.73 -7.13
C GLY A 10 1.29 1.60 -5.87
N ILE A 11 1.93 1.55 -4.71
CA ILE A 11 1.26 1.32 -3.44
C ILE A 11 1.57 2.47 -2.50
N ALA A 12 0.52 3.02 -1.88
CA ALA A 12 0.62 4.10 -0.93
C ALA A 12 0.59 3.54 0.49
N VAL A 13 1.71 3.67 1.20
CA VAL A 13 1.79 3.35 2.62
C VAL A 13 1.58 4.67 3.35
N VAL A 14 0.32 4.93 3.70
CA VAL A 14 -0.07 6.25 4.23
C VAL A 14 0.06 6.25 5.74
N GLU A 15 0.93 7.13 6.23
CA GLU A 15 1.22 7.27 7.66
C GLU A 15 0.60 8.54 8.19
N HIS A 16 -0.05 8.45 9.34
CA HIS A 16 -0.59 9.60 10.05
C HIS A 16 -0.55 9.32 11.55
N GLN A 17 0.22 10.12 12.28
CA GLN A 17 0.33 10.01 13.75
C GLN A 17 0.66 8.58 14.22
N GLY A 18 1.57 7.92 13.52
CA GLY A 18 2.02 6.59 13.90
C GLY A 18 1.10 5.46 13.46
N SER A 19 -0.01 5.78 12.79
CA SER A 19 -0.93 4.78 12.25
C SER A 19 -0.83 4.73 10.73
N TYR A 20 -1.27 3.62 10.16
CA TYR A 20 -1.19 3.36 8.72
C TYR A 20 -2.57 3.00 8.17
N LEU A 21 -2.83 3.44 6.96
CA LEU A 21 -4.12 3.24 6.31
C LEU A 21 -4.20 1.84 5.70
N ILE A 22 -5.11 1.02 6.20
CA ILE A 22 -5.21 -0.40 5.86
C ILE A 22 -6.64 -0.75 5.46
N GLY A 23 -6.77 -1.55 4.40
CA GLY A 23 -8.04 -2.15 4.02
C GLY A 23 -7.99 -3.65 4.19
N ILE A 24 -9.15 -4.27 4.27
CA ILE A 24 -9.28 -5.73 4.28
C ILE A 24 -10.03 -6.13 3.01
N ARG A 25 -9.47 -7.05 2.25
CA ARG A 25 -10.09 -7.47 1.00
C ARG A 25 -11.39 -8.20 1.28
N PRO A 26 -12.47 -7.84 0.57
CA PRO A 26 -13.81 -8.36 0.89
C PRO A 26 -13.98 -9.82 0.46
N PRO A 27 -15.02 -10.51 1.00
CA PRO A 27 -15.37 -11.84 0.53
C PRO A 27 -15.64 -11.80 -0.98
N GLY A 28 -15.20 -12.83 -1.68
CA GLY A 28 -15.37 -12.91 -3.13
C GLY A 28 -14.23 -12.32 -3.94
N ALA A 29 -13.38 -11.49 -3.35
CA ALA A 29 -12.18 -10.99 -4.01
C ALA A 29 -11.07 -12.03 -3.89
N SER A 30 -10.07 -11.93 -4.78
CA SER A 30 -8.86 -12.74 -4.61
C SER A 30 -8.19 -12.32 -3.29
N LEU A 31 -7.61 -13.28 -2.56
CA LEU A 31 -6.99 -13.04 -1.25
C LEU A 31 -7.98 -12.41 -0.26
N ALA A 32 -9.24 -12.84 -0.29
CA ALA A 32 -10.26 -12.36 0.66
C ALA A 32 -9.76 -12.50 2.09
N GLY A 33 -10.01 -11.47 2.91
CA GLY A 33 -9.57 -11.44 4.30
C GLY A 33 -8.15 -10.96 4.51
N PHE A 34 -7.35 -10.84 3.45
CA PHE A 34 -6.00 -10.29 3.56
C PHE A 34 -6.06 -8.77 3.73
N ALA A 35 -5.13 -8.26 4.52
CA ALA A 35 -4.95 -6.82 4.68
C ALA A 35 -4.18 -6.26 3.48
N GLU A 36 -4.42 -5.01 3.16
CA GLU A 36 -3.76 -4.34 2.04
C GLU A 36 -3.56 -2.87 2.31
N PHE A 37 -2.52 -2.31 1.70
CA PHE A 37 -2.37 -0.87 1.58
C PHE A 37 -3.09 -0.41 0.30
N PRO A 38 -3.59 0.82 0.24
CA PRO A 38 -4.19 1.29 -1.01
C PRO A 38 -3.14 1.34 -2.13
N GLY A 39 -3.55 0.98 -3.34
CA GLY A 39 -2.64 0.97 -4.47
C GLY A 39 -3.24 0.23 -5.63
N GLY A 40 -2.56 0.27 -6.76
CA GLY A 40 -3.03 -0.41 -7.93
C GLY A 40 -2.07 -0.32 -9.11
N LYS A 41 -2.53 -0.89 -10.21
CA LYS A 41 -1.73 -1.02 -11.42
C LYS A 41 -1.52 0.33 -12.09
N CYS A 42 -0.28 0.58 -12.52
CA CYS A 42 0.03 1.76 -13.33
C CYS A 42 -0.68 1.70 -14.66
N GLU A 43 -1.18 2.84 -15.09
CA GLU A 43 -1.70 3.02 -16.45
C GLU A 43 -0.52 3.21 -17.40
N ALA A 44 -0.79 3.16 -18.71
CA ALA A 44 0.27 3.34 -19.70
C ALA A 44 0.97 4.67 -19.43
N ASP A 45 2.30 4.64 -19.40
CA ASP A 45 3.15 5.81 -19.20
C ASP A 45 2.96 6.50 -17.83
N GLU A 46 2.32 5.83 -16.88
CA GLU A 46 2.14 6.37 -15.54
C GLU A 46 3.29 5.94 -14.64
N GLU A 47 3.88 6.92 -13.92
CA GLU A 47 4.90 6.62 -12.93
C GLU A 47 4.28 5.91 -11.73
N PRO A 48 4.97 4.95 -11.10
CA PRO A 48 4.42 4.24 -9.95
C PRO A 48 4.01 5.14 -8.79
N ALA A 49 4.75 6.20 -8.53
CA ALA A 49 4.40 7.15 -7.47
C ALA A 49 3.08 7.84 -7.77
N VAL A 50 2.84 8.19 -9.04
CA VAL A 50 1.59 8.82 -9.45
C VAL A 50 0.44 7.83 -9.33
N ALA A 51 0.67 6.57 -9.72
CA ALA A 51 -0.35 5.53 -9.59
C ALA A 51 -0.73 5.31 -8.13
N ALA A 52 0.24 5.32 -7.21
CA ALA A 52 -0.03 5.16 -5.79
C ALA A 52 -0.96 6.26 -5.28
N VAL A 53 -0.70 7.51 -5.65
CA VAL A 53 -1.53 8.65 -5.24
C VAL A 53 -2.93 8.55 -5.84
N ARG A 54 -3.01 8.26 -7.12
CA ARG A 54 -4.29 8.14 -7.84
C ARG A 54 -5.14 7.01 -7.27
N GLU A 55 -4.56 5.84 -7.10
CA GLU A 55 -5.28 4.68 -6.57
C GLU A 55 -5.75 4.92 -5.13
N CYS A 56 -4.91 5.55 -4.32
CA CYS A 56 -5.30 5.89 -2.96
C CYS A 56 -6.55 6.78 -2.95
N LEU A 57 -6.55 7.80 -3.80
CA LEU A 57 -7.71 8.69 -3.91
C LEU A 57 -8.95 7.93 -4.38
N GLU A 58 -8.79 7.08 -5.40
CA GLU A 58 -9.92 6.30 -5.93
C GLU A 58 -10.48 5.32 -4.91
N GLU A 59 -9.61 4.66 -4.15
CA GLU A 59 -10.03 3.62 -3.23
C GLU A 59 -10.49 4.14 -1.88
N THR A 60 -9.90 5.23 -1.40
CA THR A 60 -10.17 5.70 -0.04
C THR A 60 -10.76 7.10 0.03
N GLY A 61 -10.69 7.85 -1.05
CA GLY A 61 -11.10 9.25 -1.05
C GLY A 61 -10.07 10.20 -0.42
N LEU A 62 -8.93 9.69 0.01
CA LEU A 62 -7.91 10.48 0.69
C LEU A 62 -6.84 10.94 -0.29
N ARG A 63 -6.54 12.24 -0.28
CA ARG A 63 -5.45 12.80 -1.06
C ARG A 63 -4.17 12.73 -0.25
N VAL A 64 -3.12 12.22 -0.88
CA VAL A 64 -1.83 12.03 -0.20
C VAL A 64 -0.70 12.60 -1.04
N GLU A 65 0.44 12.83 -0.39
CA GLU A 65 1.68 13.16 -1.07
C GLU A 65 2.70 12.07 -0.79
N VAL A 66 3.55 11.80 -1.78
CA VAL A 66 4.62 10.83 -1.65
C VAL A 66 5.84 11.50 -1.02
N LEU A 67 6.39 10.86 0.02
CA LEU A 67 7.61 11.33 0.68
C LEU A 67 8.83 10.60 0.17
N GLU A 68 8.75 9.27 0.06
CA GLU A 68 9.90 8.48 -0.38
C GLU A 68 9.47 7.09 -0.81
N LEU A 69 10.30 6.43 -1.60
CA LEU A 69 10.14 5.02 -1.91
C LEU A 69 10.67 4.21 -0.72
N LEU A 70 9.80 3.40 -0.11
CA LEU A 70 10.20 2.54 1.00
C LEU A 70 10.94 1.32 0.51
N THR A 71 10.38 0.65 -0.46
CA THR A 71 11.00 -0.54 -1.05
C THR A 71 10.32 -0.89 -2.36
N ARG A 72 11.02 -1.66 -3.15
CA ARG A 72 10.54 -2.19 -4.42
C ARG A 72 10.75 -3.69 -4.41
N ARG A 73 9.70 -4.45 -4.78
CA ARG A 73 9.75 -5.91 -4.79
C ARG A 73 9.28 -6.43 -6.14
N LEU A 74 10.08 -7.31 -6.72
CA LEU A 74 9.72 -7.97 -7.96
C LEU A 74 9.36 -9.41 -7.63
N TYR A 75 8.13 -9.79 -7.99
CA TYR A 75 7.65 -11.17 -7.82
C TYR A 75 7.39 -11.77 -9.17
N GLU A 76 7.96 -12.95 -9.41
CA GLU A 76 7.77 -13.66 -10.65
C GLU A 76 6.84 -14.85 -10.45
N TYR A 77 6.00 -15.08 -11.42
CA TYR A 77 5.11 -16.24 -11.45
C TYR A 77 5.09 -16.78 -12.89
N ALA A 78 4.38 -17.92 -13.11
CA ALA A 78 4.51 -18.68 -14.35
C ALA A 78 4.36 -17.87 -15.64
N TYR A 79 3.47 -16.86 -15.67
CA TYR A 79 3.16 -16.13 -16.88
C TYR A 79 3.50 -14.66 -16.81
N GLY A 80 4.25 -14.25 -15.80
CA GLY A 80 4.58 -12.85 -15.69
C GLY A 80 5.27 -12.50 -14.39
N SER A 81 5.32 -11.19 -14.13
CA SER A 81 5.89 -10.68 -12.91
C SER A 81 5.08 -9.48 -12.43
N VAL A 82 5.20 -9.20 -11.13
CA VAL A 82 4.60 -8.03 -10.50
C VAL A 82 5.71 -7.23 -9.88
N ASP A 83 5.80 -5.96 -10.26
CA ASP A 83 6.82 -5.03 -9.78
C ASP A 83 6.12 -4.08 -8.81
N LEU A 84 6.31 -4.29 -7.52
CA LEU A 84 5.63 -3.57 -6.46
C LEU A 84 6.49 -2.43 -5.95
N HIS A 85 5.97 -1.21 -6.03
CA HIS A 85 6.65 -0.02 -5.53
C HIS A 85 5.85 0.52 -4.34
N PHE A 86 6.45 0.47 -3.15
CA PHE A 86 5.80 0.93 -1.92
C PHE A 86 6.34 2.30 -1.54
N TYR A 87 5.45 3.27 -1.48
CA TYR A 87 5.82 4.66 -1.17
C TYR A 87 5.27 5.08 0.18
N LEU A 88 6.13 5.68 1.00
CA LEU A 88 5.66 6.34 2.22
C LEU A 88 4.94 7.62 1.81
N CYS A 89 3.72 7.77 2.29
CA CYS A 89 2.89 8.92 1.96
C CYS A 89 2.33 9.54 3.21
N HIS A 90 2.00 10.84 3.14
CA HIS A 90 1.25 11.53 4.18
C HIS A 90 -0.02 12.15 3.61
N PRO A 91 -1.10 12.22 4.39
CA PRO A 91 -2.29 12.91 3.93
C PRO A 91 -2.01 14.38 3.65
N LEU A 92 -2.58 14.92 2.56
CA LEU A 92 -2.50 16.34 2.27
C LEU A 92 -3.43 17.14 3.16
N ASP A 93 -4.57 16.55 3.52
CA ASP A 93 -5.52 17.16 4.44
C ASP A 93 -5.52 16.36 5.74
N VAL A 94 -5.77 17.04 6.87
CA VAL A 94 -5.80 16.35 8.16
C VAL A 94 -7.02 15.40 8.18
N PRO A 95 -6.81 14.09 8.30
CA PRO A 95 -7.92 13.16 8.41
C PRO A 95 -8.64 13.34 9.74
N ASP A 96 -9.94 13.20 9.74
CA ASP A 96 -10.72 13.21 10.98
C ASP A 96 -11.71 12.03 10.98
N ALA A 97 -12.39 11.85 12.10
CA ALA A 97 -13.27 10.70 12.27
C ALA A 97 -14.48 10.72 11.34
N SER A 98 -14.77 11.87 10.74
CA SER A 98 -15.91 11.99 9.82
C SER A 98 -15.58 11.56 8.41
N HIS A 99 -14.30 11.36 8.08
CA HIS A 99 -13.89 10.93 6.75
C HIS A 99 -14.36 9.50 6.50
N ASP A 100 -15.12 9.31 5.41
CA ASP A 100 -15.46 7.97 4.95
C ASP A 100 -14.33 7.47 4.06
N LEU A 101 -13.54 6.57 4.59
CA LEU A 101 -12.37 6.02 3.90
C LEU A 101 -12.72 4.74 3.12
N ARG A 102 -13.99 4.52 2.86
CA ARG A 102 -14.49 3.44 1.99
C ARG A 102 -14.02 2.06 2.45
N GLY A 103 -14.10 1.83 3.77
CA GLY A 103 -13.72 0.56 4.37
C GLY A 103 -12.26 0.48 4.81
N PHE A 104 -11.44 1.44 4.42
CA PHE A 104 -10.07 1.53 4.95
C PHE A 104 -10.10 2.16 6.34
N ARG A 105 -9.13 1.81 7.16
CA ARG A 105 -9.06 2.30 8.54
C ARG A 105 -7.60 2.52 8.93
N TRP A 106 -7.42 3.32 9.99
CA TRP A 106 -6.09 3.56 10.54
C TRP A 106 -5.75 2.49 11.56
N GLU A 107 -4.57 1.87 11.40
CA GLU A 107 -4.08 0.84 12.31
C GLU A 107 -2.70 1.21 12.81
N GLU A 108 -2.47 1.04 14.10
CA GLU A 108 -1.14 1.25 14.65
C GLU A 108 -0.19 0.17 14.15
N VAL A 109 1.09 0.52 14.06
CA VAL A 109 2.08 -0.42 13.53
C VAL A 109 2.11 -1.72 14.33
N SER A 110 1.89 -1.65 15.65
CA SER A 110 1.89 -2.84 16.50
C SER A 110 0.77 -3.81 16.15
N ALA A 111 -0.31 -3.31 15.54
CA ALA A 111 -1.44 -4.16 15.15
C ALA A 111 -1.24 -4.83 13.79
N LEU A 112 -0.30 -4.34 12.97
CA LEU A 112 -0.16 -4.83 11.60
C LEU A 112 0.24 -6.29 11.54
N ARG A 113 1.05 -6.77 12.47
CA ARG A 113 1.49 -8.16 12.48
C ARG A 113 0.37 -9.14 12.79
N SER A 114 -0.70 -8.68 13.42
CA SER A 114 -1.85 -9.54 13.69
C SER A 114 -2.79 -9.65 12.50
N LEU A 115 -2.59 -8.81 11.49
CA LEU A 115 -3.35 -8.86 10.26
C LEU A 115 -2.67 -9.79 9.25
N LYS A 116 -3.47 -10.36 8.37
CA LYS A 116 -2.94 -11.30 7.37
C LYS A 116 -2.54 -10.53 6.12
N PHE A 117 -1.25 -10.25 5.98
CA PHE A 117 -0.72 -9.61 4.78
C PHE A 117 -0.12 -10.65 3.84
N PRO A 118 -0.20 -10.43 2.52
CA PRO A 118 0.56 -11.25 1.57
C PRO A 118 2.05 -11.18 1.85
N ASP A 119 2.77 -12.25 1.54
CA ASP A 119 4.20 -12.34 1.82
C ASP A 119 5.01 -11.18 1.22
N ALA A 120 4.57 -10.66 0.09
CA ALA A 120 5.24 -9.54 -0.58
C ALA A 120 5.31 -8.30 0.29
N ASN A 121 4.41 -8.17 1.28
CA ASN A 121 4.32 -6.99 2.14
C ASN A 121 5.19 -7.12 3.40
N VAL A 122 5.69 -8.30 3.72
CA VAL A 122 6.45 -8.50 4.95
C VAL A 122 7.64 -7.55 5.09
N PRO A 123 8.47 -7.34 4.04
CA PRO A 123 9.57 -6.39 4.15
C PRO A 123 9.12 -4.97 4.48
N VAL A 124 7.93 -4.58 4.00
CA VAL A 124 7.36 -3.27 4.32
C VAL A 124 7.02 -3.20 5.80
N LEU A 125 6.37 -4.24 6.34
CA LEU A 125 6.01 -4.26 7.77
C LEU A 125 7.27 -4.14 8.65
N GLU A 126 8.36 -4.80 8.25
CA GLU A 126 9.61 -4.70 8.97
C GLU A 126 10.15 -3.27 8.98
N LEU A 127 10.08 -2.58 7.83
CA LEU A 127 10.50 -1.18 7.75
C LEU A 127 9.65 -0.29 8.64
N LEU A 128 8.33 -0.51 8.67
CA LEU A 128 7.44 0.29 9.50
C LEU A 128 7.69 0.05 10.98
N GLU A 129 8.01 -1.19 11.36
CA GLU A 129 8.36 -1.51 12.75
C GLU A 129 9.65 -0.82 13.16
N GLN A 130 10.64 -0.76 12.26
CA GLN A 130 11.89 -0.05 12.53
C GLN A 130 11.66 1.43 12.72
N ARG A 131 10.78 2.04 11.92
CA ARG A 131 10.42 3.45 12.07
C ARG A 131 9.77 3.69 13.44
N ALA A 132 8.86 2.81 13.84
CA ALA A 132 8.17 2.94 15.13
C ALA A 132 9.11 2.77 16.31
N ALA A 133 10.16 1.97 16.15
CA ALA A 133 11.17 1.76 17.20
C ALA A 133 12.07 2.99 17.37
N GLY A 134 11.88 4.03 16.57
CA GLY A 134 12.64 5.25 16.70
C GLY A 134 14.01 5.20 16.09
N PHE A 135 14.20 4.33 15.10
CA PHE A 135 15.45 4.35 14.36
C PHE A 135 15.60 5.69 13.65
N LYS A 136 16.60 6.41 14.05
CA LYS A 136 16.96 7.64 13.41
C LYS A 136 18.14 7.35 12.53
N SER A 137 17.95 7.53 11.29
CA SER A 137 19.05 7.44 10.36
C SER A 137 19.81 8.75 10.33
#